data_3db6a7c9ad594550d55074617cd95719
#
_entry.id   3db6a7c9ad594550d55074617cd95719
#
_cell.length_a   1.000
_cell.length_b   1.000
_cell.length_c   1.000
_cell.angle_alpha   90.00
_cell.angle_beta   90.00
_cell.angle_gamma   90.00
#
_symmetry.space_group_name_H-M   'P 1'
#
loop_
_entity.id
_entity.type
_entity.pdbx_description
1 polymer ?
#
loop_
_entity_poly.entity_id
_entity_poly.type
_entity_poly.pdbx_seq_one_letter_code
_entity_poly.pdbx_strand_id
1 'polypeptide(L)' 'MTRTRVRLTFPPSLIQEPILYRLVKDFDIVINIRRADVKADYGWVALEMEAAEETLARGVAWLKERGVQVDPIERDVIA' A
#
# COMPACT_ATOMS: atom_id res chain seq x y z
N MET A 1 -1.33 -4.41 17.89
CA MET A 1 -1.07 -4.15 16.47
C MET A 1 -2.35 -3.78 15.76
N THR A 2 -2.26 -2.84 14.87
CA THR A 2 -3.41 -2.34 14.11
C THR A 2 -3.36 -2.89 12.70
N ARG A 3 -4.50 -3.21 12.16
CA ARG A 3 -4.67 -3.73 10.81
C ARG A 3 -5.49 -2.76 10.00
N THR A 4 -5.04 -2.43 8.79
CA THR A 4 -5.78 -1.54 7.92
C THR A 4 -5.74 -2.06 6.49
N ARG A 5 -6.80 -1.80 5.73
CA ARG A 5 -6.90 -2.19 4.33
C ARG A 5 -6.85 -0.94 3.47
N VAL A 6 -6.03 -0.98 2.44
CA VAL A 6 -5.88 0.14 1.54
C VAL A 6 -5.75 -0.34 0.11
N ARG A 7 -6.12 0.54 -0.80
CA ARG A 7 -5.83 0.37 -2.22
C ARG A 7 -4.77 1.38 -2.58
N LEU A 8 -3.65 0.90 -3.08
CA LEU A 8 -2.55 1.74 -3.53
C LEU A 8 -2.59 1.81 -5.05
N THR A 9 -2.56 3.03 -5.58
CA THR A 9 -2.51 3.25 -7.03
C THR A 9 -1.18 3.90 -7.36
N PHE A 10 -0.43 3.27 -8.27
CA PHE A 10 0.92 3.70 -8.62
C PHE A 10 0.91 4.43 -9.95
N PRO A 11 1.49 5.63 -10.02
CA PRO A 11 1.69 6.30 -11.31
C PRO A 11 2.74 5.56 -12.13
N PRO A 12 2.79 5.77 -13.45
CA PRO A 12 3.76 5.07 -14.31
C PRO A 12 5.20 5.17 -13.84
N SER A 13 5.59 6.31 -13.29
CA SER A 13 6.96 6.54 -12.83
C SER A 13 7.35 5.66 -11.65
N LEU A 14 6.39 5.10 -10.92
CA LEU A 14 6.66 4.27 -9.74
C LEU A 14 6.44 2.78 -9.94
N ILE A 15 5.98 2.38 -11.12
CA ILE A 15 5.68 0.95 -11.37
C ILE A 15 6.92 0.09 -11.20
N GLN A 16 8.09 0.58 -11.62
CA GLN A 16 9.33 -0.18 -11.58
C GLN A 16 10.11 -0.01 -10.27
N GLU A 17 9.67 0.85 -9.38
CA GLU A 17 10.32 1.02 -8.09
C GLU A 17 9.81 -0.01 -7.09
N PRO A 18 10.68 -0.56 -6.24
CA PRO A 18 10.28 -1.57 -5.26
C PRO A 18 9.61 -0.92 -4.03
N ILE A 19 8.50 -0.24 -4.25
CA ILE A 19 7.79 0.52 -3.21
C ILE A 19 7.34 -0.37 -2.06
N LEU A 20 6.70 -1.50 -2.37
CA LEU A 20 6.19 -2.39 -1.34
C LEU A 20 7.32 -3.04 -0.53
N TYR A 21 8.41 -3.36 -1.20
CA TYR A 21 9.59 -3.90 -0.53
C TYR A 21 10.15 -2.89 0.49
N ARG A 22 10.26 -1.63 0.08
CA ARG A 22 10.75 -0.58 0.98
C ARG A 22 9.79 -0.35 2.14
N LEU A 23 8.51 -0.38 1.87
CA LEU A 23 7.51 -0.22 2.92
C LEU A 23 7.67 -1.30 3.99
N VAL A 24 7.83 -2.55 3.58
CA VAL A 24 8.01 -3.67 4.49
C VAL A 24 9.34 -3.57 5.23
N LYS A 25 10.40 -3.30 4.50
CA LYS A 25 11.75 -3.32 5.07
C LYS A 25 12.02 -2.12 5.97
N ASP A 26 11.69 -0.92 5.49
CA ASP A 26 12.08 0.31 6.19
C ASP A 26 11.14 0.66 7.34
N PHE A 27 9.88 0.27 7.24
CA PHE A 27 8.87 0.59 8.24
C PHE A 27 8.43 -0.60 9.09
N ASP A 28 8.95 -1.79 8.78
CA ASP A 28 8.58 -3.00 9.50
C ASP A 28 7.07 -3.23 9.51
N ILE A 29 6.43 -3.01 8.37
CA ILE A 29 4.99 -3.21 8.19
C ILE A 29 4.78 -4.57 7.53
N VAL A 30 3.91 -5.38 8.10
CA VAL A 30 3.51 -6.64 7.48
C VAL A 30 2.42 -6.34 6.46
N ILE A 31 2.59 -6.81 5.24
CA ILE A 31 1.58 -6.63 4.20
C ILE A 31 1.07 -7.96 3.69
N ASN A 32 -0.20 -7.97 3.33
CA ASN A 32 -0.83 -9.11 2.71
C ASN A 32 -1.61 -8.62 1.49
N ILE A 33 -1.13 -8.98 0.30
CA ILE A 33 -1.76 -8.56 -0.95
C ILE A 33 -3.01 -9.38 -1.19
N ARG A 34 -4.12 -8.72 -1.38
CA ARG A 34 -5.39 -9.37 -1.65
C ARG A 34 -5.73 -9.39 -3.13
N ARG A 35 -5.45 -8.30 -3.82
CA ARG A 35 -5.65 -8.18 -5.26
C ARG A 35 -4.61 -7.23 -5.82
N ALA A 36 -4.25 -7.43 -7.07
CA ALA A 36 -3.35 -6.54 -7.76
C ALA A 36 -3.58 -6.60 -9.26
N ASP A 37 -3.39 -5.47 -9.93
CA ASP A 37 -3.40 -5.39 -11.37
C ASP A 37 -2.31 -4.41 -11.76
N VAL A 38 -1.18 -4.94 -12.25
CA VAL A 38 -0.01 -4.13 -12.58
C VAL A 38 0.30 -4.28 -14.06
N LYS A 39 0.29 -3.16 -14.76
CA LYS A 39 0.63 -3.08 -16.18
C LYS A 39 1.84 -2.16 -16.35
N ALA A 40 2.32 -2.02 -17.57
CA ALA A 40 3.53 -1.23 -17.84
C ALA A 40 3.35 0.25 -17.47
N ASP A 41 2.15 0.79 -17.61
CA ASP A 41 1.85 2.20 -17.42
C ASP A 41 0.82 2.50 -16.34
N TYR A 42 0.40 1.48 -15.60
CA TYR A 42 -0.63 1.63 -14.59
C TYR A 42 -0.58 0.44 -13.64
N GLY A 43 -0.80 0.70 -12.37
CA GLY A 43 -0.84 -0.38 -11.41
C GLY A 43 -1.59 0.00 -10.15
N TRP A 44 -2.33 -0.95 -9.60
CA TRP A 44 -2.94 -0.80 -8.29
C TRP A 44 -2.84 -2.11 -7.52
N VAL A 45 -2.81 -1.99 -6.21
CA VAL A 45 -2.73 -3.13 -5.30
C VAL A 45 -3.67 -2.88 -4.13
N ALA A 46 -4.57 -3.82 -3.89
CA ALA A 46 -5.40 -3.81 -2.69
C ALA A 46 -4.75 -4.74 -1.68
N LEU A 47 -4.40 -4.20 -0.52
CA LEU A 47 -3.67 -4.96 0.47
C LEU A 47 -4.09 -4.61 1.89
N GLU A 48 -3.69 -5.48 2.80
CA GLU A 48 -3.86 -5.28 4.22
C GLU A 48 -2.49 -5.01 4.83
N MET A 49 -2.39 -4.00 5.66
CA MET A 49 -1.16 -3.66 6.38
C MET A 49 -1.39 -3.85 7.87
N GLU A 50 -0.38 -4.40 8.53
CA GLU A 50 -0.43 -4.62 9.97
C GLU A 50 0.87 -4.12 10.61
N ALA A 51 0.72 -3.24 11.59
CA ALA A 51 1.83 -2.69 12.36
C ALA A 51 1.27 -1.87 13.52
N ALA A 52 2.15 -1.29 14.33
CA ALA A 52 1.73 -0.32 15.32
C ALA A 52 1.05 0.87 14.61
N GLU A 53 0.07 1.47 15.24
CA GLU A 53 -0.71 2.55 14.64
C GLU A 53 0.17 3.70 14.12
N GLU A 54 1.17 4.11 14.92
CA GLU A 54 2.11 5.15 14.51
C GLU A 54 2.93 4.76 13.29
N THR A 55 3.32 3.49 13.23
CA THR A 55 4.10 2.98 12.11
C THR A 55 3.27 2.98 10.83
N LEU A 56 2.01 2.59 10.93
CA LEU A 56 1.09 2.64 9.79
C LEU A 56 0.93 4.07 9.28
N ALA A 57 0.76 5.03 10.19
CA ALA A 57 0.61 6.42 9.82
C ALA A 57 1.84 6.95 9.07
N ARG A 58 3.04 6.61 9.55
CA ARG A 58 4.28 7.02 8.89
C ARG A 58 4.45 6.35 7.53
N GLY A 59 4.11 5.08 7.43
CA GLY A 59 4.18 4.37 6.17
C GLY A 59 3.24 4.94 5.12
N VAL A 60 2.01 5.25 5.51
CA VAL A 60 1.04 5.87 4.61
C VAL A 60 1.51 7.25 4.17
N ALA A 61 2.03 8.06 5.09
CA ALA A 61 2.57 9.38 4.76
C ALA A 61 3.71 9.26 3.76
N TRP A 62 4.61 8.31 3.96
CA TRP A 62 5.72 8.06 3.04
C TRP A 62 5.23 7.69 1.64
N LEU A 63 4.21 6.81 1.55
CA LEU A 63 3.62 6.42 0.27
C LEU A 63 3.08 7.65 -0.47
N LYS A 64 2.35 8.50 0.24
CA LYS A 64 1.78 9.72 -0.35
C LYS A 64 2.87 10.68 -0.82
N GLU A 65 3.93 10.84 -0.05
CA GLU A 65 5.07 11.67 -0.43
C GLU A 65 5.75 11.18 -1.69
N ARG A 66 5.80 9.85 -1.86
CA ARG A 66 6.39 9.26 -3.06
C ARG A 66 5.51 9.39 -4.29
N GLY A 67 4.26 9.78 -4.12
CA GLY A 67 3.32 9.93 -5.22
C GLY A 67 2.36 8.78 -5.41
N VAL A 68 2.30 7.87 -4.45
CA VAL A 68 1.33 6.77 -4.46
C VAL A 68 -0.01 7.29 -3.95
N GLN A 69 -1.08 7.01 -4.67
CA GLN A 69 -2.42 7.32 -4.18
C GLN A 69 -2.84 6.23 -3.21
N VAL A 70 -3.26 6.63 -2.01
CA VAL A 70 -3.67 5.70 -0.96
C VAL A 70 -5.15 5.92 -0.67
N ASP A 71 -5.96 4.90 -0.93
CA ASP A 71 -7.39 4.94 -0.68
C ASP A 71 -7.74 3.89 0.37
N PRO A 72 -8.32 4.27 1.50
CA PRO A 72 -8.72 3.29 2.50
C PRO A 72 -9.88 2.44 2.01
N ILE A 73 -9.86 1.17 2.37
CA ILE A 73 -10.94 0.24 2.10
C ILE A 73 -11.61 -0.08 3.43
N GLU A 74 -12.77 0.49 3.67
CA GLU A 74 -13.45 0.32 4.94
C GLU A 74 -14.11 -1.05 5.09
N ARG A 75 -14.46 -1.67 3.98
CA ARG A 75 -15.13 -2.96 3.97
C ARG A 75 -14.66 -3.80 2.82
N ASP A 76 -14.52 -5.09 3.07
CA ASP A 76 -14.57 -6.05 2.00
C ASP A 76 -16.02 -6.14 1.53
N VAL A 77 -16.27 -5.60 0.38
CA VAL A 77 -17.55 -5.85 -0.26
C VAL A 77 -17.46 -7.27 -0.80
N ILE A 78 -18.01 -8.17 -0.05
CA ILE A 78 -18.16 -9.52 -0.56
C ILE A 78 -19.39 -9.50 -1.42
N ALA A 79 -19.14 -9.54 -2.69
CA ALA A 79 -20.27 -9.72 -3.59
C ALA A 79 -20.76 -11.16 -3.48
#